data_c3cc07a42c87cac218909c50e87d15c1
#
_entry.id   c3cc07a42c87cac218909c50e87d15c1
#
_cell.length_a   1.000
_cell.length_b   1.000
_cell.length_c   1.000
_cell.angle_alpha   90.00
_cell.angle_beta   90.00
_cell.angle_gamma   90.00
#
_symmetry.space_group_name_H-M   'P 1'
#
loop_
_entity.id
_entity.type
_entity.pdbx_description
1 polymer ?
#
loop_
_entity_poly.entity_id
_entity_poly.type
_entity_poly.pdbx_seq_one_letter_code
_entity_poly.pdbx_strand_id
1 'polypeptide(L)'
;SSESRGLGDVYKRQGHREAMNEGLNVAVLTVSDTRTYETDTSGQFLEESLLASGHQLADRAIVIDDIYQIRARLSSWIANRAVHAVLVTGGTGFSGRDSTPEAVLPLFDKTIEGFGEVFRALSFDEIGSSTVQSRAIAGLANRTAIFCMPGSTGACRTAWNGLIKDQLDEAHRPCNFVKVLRGEV
;
A
#
# COMPACT_ATOMS: atom_id res chain seq x y z
N SER A 1 14.16 48.51 19.31
CA SER A 1 14.62 47.12 19.33
C SER A 1 13.45 46.13 19.39
N SER A 2 12.67 46.02 18.35
CA SER A 2 11.53 45.07 18.29
C SER A 2 11.40 44.26 16.99
N GLU A 3 12.43 44.21 16.14
CA GLU A 3 12.32 43.52 14.83
C GLU A 3 13.04 42.18 14.69
N SER A 4 13.71 41.67 15.73
CA SER A 4 14.47 40.42 15.60
C SER A 4 13.75 39.13 16.10
N ARG A 5 12.53 39.22 16.64
CA ARG A 5 11.80 38.06 17.17
C ARG A 5 10.92 37.32 16.15
N GLY A 6 10.63 37.92 14.98
CA GLY A 6 9.71 37.32 14.02
C GLY A 6 10.33 36.30 13.05
N LEU A 7 11.61 36.44 12.71
CA LEU A 7 12.28 35.59 11.73
C LEU A 7 12.68 34.21 12.29
N GLY A 8 13.07 34.15 13.56
CA GLY A 8 13.45 32.89 14.21
C GLY A 8 12.27 31.92 14.38
N ASP A 9 11.08 32.43 14.65
CA ASP A 9 9.88 31.62 14.85
C ASP A 9 9.28 31.12 13.52
N VAL A 10 9.44 31.87 12.43
CA VAL A 10 9.04 31.45 11.09
C VAL A 10 9.96 30.34 10.58
N TYR A 11 11.26 30.45 10.78
CA TYR A 11 12.22 29.40 10.41
C TYR A 11 12.05 28.12 11.24
N LYS A 12 11.77 28.23 12.55
CA LYS A 12 11.47 27.08 13.40
C LYS A 12 10.17 26.38 12.99
N ARG A 13 9.14 27.12 12.56
CA ARG A 13 7.89 26.54 12.09
C ARG A 13 8.03 25.88 10.70
N GLN A 14 8.85 26.42 9.81
CA GLN A 14 9.16 25.81 8.51
C GLN A 14 10.01 24.53 8.68
N GLY A 15 11.05 24.54 9.50
CA GLY A 15 11.86 23.36 9.78
C GLY A 15 11.09 22.24 10.49
N HIS A 16 10.10 22.57 11.35
CA HIS A 16 9.20 21.58 11.97
C HIS A 16 8.18 21.01 10.97
N ARG A 17 7.72 21.77 9.97
CA ARG A 17 6.84 21.28 8.91
C ARG A 17 7.57 20.37 7.93
N GLU A 18 8.82 20.66 7.57
CA GLU A 18 9.64 19.80 6.71
C GLU A 18 10.03 18.50 7.40
N ALA A 19 10.32 18.49 8.70
CA ALA A 19 10.62 17.28 9.48
C ALA A 19 9.39 16.40 9.74
N MET A 20 8.15 16.92 9.65
CA MET A 20 6.91 16.19 9.90
C MET A 20 6.31 15.55 8.65
N ASN A 21 6.93 15.68 7.49
CA ASN A 21 6.40 15.20 6.21
C ASN A 21 7.36 14.21 5.51
N GLU A 22 8.11 13.45 6.28
CA GLU A 22 8.83 12.31 5.71
C GLU A 22 7.82 11.24 5.29
N GLY A 23 7.81 10.93 3.99
CA GLY A 23 6.97 9.88 3.44
C GLY A 23 7.31 8.50 4.01
N LEU A 24 6.42 7.55 3.80
CA LEU A 24 6.64 6.16 4.17
C LEU A 24 7.51 5.44 3.13
N ASN A 25 8.20 4.38 3.55
CA ASN A 25 8.88 3.46 2.65
C ASN A 25 7.90 2.36 2.23
N VAL A 26 7.58 2.30 0.96
CA VAL A 26 6.53 1.42 0.40
C VAL A 26 7.13 0.50 -0.64
N ALA A 27 6.88 -0.81 -0.51
CA ALA A 27 7.26 -1.80 -1.50
C ALA A 27 6.08 -2.14 -2.41
N VAL A 28 6.37 -2.57 -3.63
CA VAL A 28 5.38 -3.02 -4.63
C VAL A 28 5.67 -4.44 -5.05
N LEU A 29 4.68 -5.33 -4.92
CA LEU A 29 4.76 -6.71 -5.36
C LEU A 29 3.70 -6.96 -6.44
N THR A 30 4.15 -7.37 -7.62
CA THR A 30 3.27 -7.87 -8.68
C THR A 30 3.29 -9.38 -8.68
N VAL A 31 2.12 -9.98 -8.52
CA VAL A 31 1.93 -11.44 -8.60
C VAL A 31 1.41 -11.76 -9.98
N SER A 32 2.23 -12.37 -10.80
CA SER A 32 1.89 -12.68 -12.21
C SER A 32 2.77 -13.79 -12.76
N ASP A 33 2.17 -14.70 -13.51
CA ASP A 33 2.89 -15.75 -14.24
C ASP A 33 3.47 -15.26 -15.58
N THR A 34 3.07 -14.07 -16.05
CA THR A 34 3.37 -13.60 -17.42
C THR A 34 4.00 -12.21 -17.51
N ARG A 35 3.83 -11.34 -16.50
CA ARG A 35 4.33 -9.96 -16.53
C ARG A 35 5.84 -9.91 -16.35
N THR A 36 6.45 -8.97 -17.04
CA THR A 36 7.82 -8.50 -16.83
C THR A 36 7.80 -7.04 -16.38
N TYR A 37 8.93 -6.47 -15.99
CA TYR A 37 8.98 -5.06 -15.60
C TYR A 37 8.52 -4.13 -16.74
N GLU A 38 8.78 -4.50 -18.00
CA GLU A 38 8.37 -3.73 -19.17
C GLU A 38 6.84 -3.80 -19.43
N THR A 39 6.20 -4.89 -19.05
CA THR A 39 4.78 -5.12 -19.30
C THR A 39 3.88 -4.94 -18.07
N ASP A 40 4.46 -4.76 -16.89
CA ASP A 40 3.76 -4.60 -15.61
C ASP A 40 3.23 -3.18 -15.43
N THR A 41 2.16 -2.85 -16.13
CA THR A 41 1.52 -1.53 -16.06
C THR A 41 0.91 -1.24 -14.69
N SER A 42 0.42 -2.26 -14.00
CA SER A 42 -0.18 -2.12 -12.66
C SER A 42 0.86 -1.81 -11.60
N GLY A 43 1.96 -2.56 -11.56
CA GLY A 43 3.07 -2.28 -10.65
C GLY A 43 3.71 -0.92 -10.92
N GLN A 44 3.86 -0.54 -12.18
CA GLN A 44 4.34 0.78 -12.56
C GLN A 44 3.41 1.89 -12.06
N PHE A 45 2.11 1.73 -12.24
CA PHE A 45 1.12 2.70 -11.75
C PHE A 45 1.23 2.89 -10.24
N LEU A 46 1.36 1.82 -9.47
CA LEU A 46 1.50 1.89 -8.01
C LEU A 46 2.81 2.57 -7.59
N GLU A 47 3.91 2.26 -8.25
CA GLU A 47 5.21 2.92 -8.01
C GLU A 47 5.13 4.42 -8.27
N GLU A 48 4.63 4.82 -9.42
CA GLU A 48 4.47 6.24 -9.77
C GLU A 48 3.54 6.96 -8.81
N SER A 49 2.46 6.30 -8.36
CA SER A 49 1.48 6.88 -7.45
C SER A 49 2.05 7.11 -6.05
N LEU A 50 2.79 6.14 -5.51
CA LEU A 50 3.40 6.32 -4.19
C LEU A 50 4.48 7.40 -4.19
N LEU A 51 5.28 7.48 -5.25
CA LEU A 51 6.30 8.52 -5.41
C LEU A 51 5.66 9.92 -5.55
N ALA A 52 4.59 10.03 -6.34
CA ALA A 52 3.86 11.30 -6.51
C ALA A 52 3.19 11.77 -5.20
N SER A 53 2.92 10.89 -4.27
CA SER A 53 2.37 11.20 -2.95
C SER A 53 3.44 11.48 -1.88
N GLY A 54 4.71 11.54 -2.27
CA GLY A 54 5.82 11.86 -1.36
C GLY A 54 6.39 10.68 -0.60
N HIS A 55 5.97 9.45 -0.91
CA HIS A 55 6.56 8.23 -0.35
C HIS A 55 7.82 7.82 -1.10
N GLN A 56 8.57 6.91 -0.52
CA GLN A 56 9.78 6.34 -1.13
C GLN A 56 9.51 4.89 -1.53
N LEU A 57 10.02 4.48 -2.69
CA LEU A 57 10.01 3.09 -3.10
C LEU A 57 11.07 2.31 -2.32
N ALA A 58 10.64 1.43 -1.42
CA ALA A 58 11.53 0.57 -0.67
C ALA A 58 12.11 -0.56 -1.54
N ASP A 59 11.23 -1.17 -2.34
CA ASP A 59 11.59 -2.25 -3.27
C ASP A 59 10.43 -2.49 -4.24
N ARG A 60 10.72 -3.13 -5.37
CA ARG A 60 9.72 -3.59 -6.32
C ARG A 60 10.10 -4.97 -6.84
N ALA A 61 9.17 -5.91 -6.80
CA ALA A 61 9.39 -7.26 -7.28
C ALA A 61 8.20 -7.81 -8.06
N ILE A 62 8.47 -8.77 -8.92
CA ILE A 62 7.47 -9.59 -9.60
C ILE A 62 7.75 -11.04 -9.19
N VAL A 63 6.71 -11.74 -8.75
CA VAL A 63 6.78 -13.17 -8.44
C VAL A 63 5.68 -13.92 -9.19
N ILE A 64 5.92 -15.20 -9.47
CA ILE A 64 4.88 -16.07 -10.02
C ILE A 64 3.77 -16.27 -8.98
N ASP A 65 2.56 -16.61 -9.42
CA ASP A 65 1.44 -16.92 -8.53
C ASP A 65 1.65 -18.29 -7.88
N ASP A 66 2.41 -18.26 -6.80
CA ASP A 66 2.75 -19.41 -5.95
C ASP A 66 2.75 -18.93 -4.49
N ILE A 67 2.05 -19.67 -3.63
CA ILE A 67 1.89 -19.31 -2.22
C ILE A 67 3.23 -19.07 -1.54
N TYR A 68 4.22 -19.91 -1.79
CA TYR A 68 5.51 -19.85 -1.09
C TYR A 68 6.42 -18.76 -1.65
N GLN A 69 6.36 -18.47 -2.95
CA GLN A 69 7.07 -17.36 -3.56
C GLN A 69 6.52 -16.01 -3.05
N ILE A 70 5.21 -15.90 -2.95
CA ILE A 70 4.55 -14.71 -2.38
C ILE A 70 4.94 -14.54 -0.92
N ARG A 71 4.82 -15.59 -0.10
CA ARG A 71 5.18 -15.56 1.33
C ARG A 71 6.65 -15.25 1.55
N ALA A 72 7.56 -15.84 0.78
CA ALA A 72 8.99 -15.59 0.91
C ALA A 72 9.33 -14.11 0.71
N ARG A 73 8.78 -13.51 -0.35
CA ARG A 73 9.00 -12.08 -0.63
C ARG A 73 8.39 -11.19 0.45
N LEU A 74 7.15 -11.43 0.82
CA LEU A 74 6.46 -10.65 1.85
C LEU A 74 7.12 -10.79 3.22
N SER A 75 7.51 -12.00 3.62
CA SER A 75 8.18 -12.24 4.90
C SER A 75 9.50 -11.49 5.00
N SER A 76 10.26 -11.40 3.92
CA SER A 76 11.49 -10.62 3.86
C SER A 76 11.21 -9.12 4.13
N TRP A 77 10.19 -8.55 3.53
CA TRP A 77 9.81 -7.16 3.76
C TRP A 77 9.18 -6.94 5.13
N ILE A 78 8.36 -7.87 5.62
CA ILE A 78 7.76 -7.81 6.96
C ILE A 78 8.84 -7.83 8.05
N ALA A 79 9.90 -8.61 7.86
CA ALA A 79 11.04 -8.66 8.78
C ALA A 79 11.89 -7.39 8.74
N ASN A 80 11.85 -6.63 7.66
CA ASN A 80 12.57 -5.37 7.51
C ASN A 80 11.76 -4.21 8.08
N ARG A 81 12.16 -3.71 9.24
CA ARG A 81 11.48 -2.62 9.96
C ARG A 81 11.47 -1.29 9.21
N ALA A 82 12.30 -1.12 8.19
CA ALA A 82 12.30 0.06 7.34
C ALA A 82 11.16 0.07 6.31
N VAL A 83 10.51 -1.08 6.02
CA VAL A 83 9.36 -1.18 5.12
C VAL A 83 8.08 -0.93 5.91
N HIS A 84 7.37 0.15 5.60
CA HIS A 84 6.15 0.55 6.29
C HIS A 84 4.88 -0.04 5.67
N ALA A 85 4.84 -0.16 4.36
CA ALA A 85 3.68 -0.71 3.64
C ALA A 85 4.11 -1.48 2.41
N VAL A 86 3.26 -2.41 1.98
CA VAL A 86 3.42 -3.21 0.77
C VAL A 86 2.12 -3.15 -0.04
N LEU A 87 2.25 -2.82 -1.32
CA LEU A 87 1.16 -2.85 -2.28
C LEU A 87 1.32 -4.10 -3.14
N VAL A 88 0.38 -5.04 -3.03
CA VAL A 88 0.38 -6.30 -3.78
C VAL A 88 -0.72 -6.24 -4.84
N THR A 89 -0.38 -6.48 -6.09
CA THR A 89 -1.33 -6.53 -7.19
C THR A 89 -1.27 -7.88 -7.91
N GLY A 90 -2.42 -8.48 -8.14
CA GLY A 90 -2.56 -9.78 -8.82
C GLY A 90 -2.89 -10.95 -7.88
N GLY A 91 -3.34 -12.03 -8.47
CA GLY A 91 -3.62 -13.30 -7.79
C GLY A 91 -4.83 -13.29 -6.84
N THR A 92 -5.80 -12.38 -7.04
CA THR A 92 -6.97 -12.25 -6.16
C THR A 92 -8.27 -12.83 -6.73
N GLY A 93 -8.22 -13.43 -7.91
CA GLY A 93 -9.37 -14.10 -8.53
C GLY A 93 -9.65 -15.50 -7.98
N PHE A 94 -10.40 -16.29 -8.75
CA PHE A 94 -10.84 -17.64 -8.37
C PHE A 94 -10.26 -18.74 -9.26
N SER A 95 -9.30 -18.44 -10.15
CA SER A 95 -8.64 -19.49 -10.91
C SER A 95 -7.72 -20.33 -10.00
N GLY A 96 -7.34 -21.51 -10.44
CA GLY A 96 -6.44 -22.38 -9.68
C GLY A 96 -5.04 -21.80 -9.46
N ARG A 97 -4.68 -20.75 -10.20
CA ARG A 97 -3.42 -20.01 -10.04
C ARG A 97 -3.54 -18.78 -9.16
N ASP A 98 -4.75 -18.35 -8.82
CA ASP A 98 -4.97 -17.19 -7.94
C ASP A 98 -4.81 -17.60 -6.48
N SER A 99 -3.70 -17.25 -5.86
CA SER A 99 -3.36 -17.70 -4.50
C SER A 99 -2.91 -16.58 -3.55
N THR A 100 -3.03 -15.33 -3.95
CA THR A 100 -2.58 -14.20 -3.11
C THR A 100 -3.28 -14.15 -1.74
N PRO A 101 -4.62 -14.24 -1.61
CA PRO A 101 -5.26 -14.24 -0.30
C PRO A 101 -4.81 -15.41 0.58
N GLU A 102 -4.69 -16.60 0.04
CA GLU A 102 -4.21 -17.78 0.75
C GLU A 102 -2.77 -17.63 1.22
N ALA A 103 -1.94 -16.94 0.44
CA ALA A 103 -0.54 -16.70 0.79
C ALA A 103 -0.41 -15.69 1.94
N VAL A 104 -1.19 -14.60 1.91
CA VAL A 104 -0.99 -13.48 2.83
C VAL A 104 -1.72 -13.62 4.15
N LEU A 105 -2.89 -14.26 4.16
CA LEU A 105 -3.74 -14.34 5.35
C LEU A 105 -3.02 -14.91 6.58
N PRO A 106 -2.22 -15.99 6.48
CA PRO A 106 -1.47 -16.50 7.63
C PRO A 106 -0.36 -15.58 8.14
N LEU A 107 0.05 -14.58 7.37
CA LEU A 107 1.09 -13.62 7.75
C LEU A 107 0.54 -12.45 8.57
N PHE A 108 -0.76 -12.23 8.57
CA PHE A 108 -1.37 -11.09 9.23
C PHE A 108 -1.45 -11.27 10.75
N ASP A 109 -0.99 -10.28 11.49
CA ASP A 109 -1.26 -10.14 12.92
C ASP A 109 -2.68 -9.61 13.15
N LYS A 110 -3.10 -8.67 12.31
CA LYS A 110 -4.46 -8.08 12.28
C LYS A 110 -4.94 -7.94 10.85
N THR A 111 -6.15 -8.40 10.57
CA THR A 111 -6.79 -8.19 9.28
C THR A 111 -7.43 -6.80 9.23
N ILE A 112 -7.22 -6.08 8.12
CA ILE A 112 -7.90 -4.81 7.82
C ILE A 112 -9.11 -5.14 6.96
N GLU A 113 -10.18 -5.64 7.56
CA GLU A 113 -11.37 -6.11 6.85
C GLU A 113 -12.04 -4.99 6.04
N GLY A 114 -12.07 -3.78 6.57
CA GLY A 114 -12.64 -2.61 5.92
C GLY A 114 -12.04 -2.30 4.55
N PHE A 115 -10.78 -2.66 4.31
CA PHE A 115 -10.18 -2.44 3.00
C PHE A 115 -10.92 -3.20 1.89
N GLY A 116 -11.12 -4.51 2.06
CA GLY A 116 -11.83 -5.32 1.08
C GLY A 116 -13.30 -4.91 0.93
N GLU A 117 -13.96 -4.58 2.03
CA GLU A 117 -15.37 -4.14 2.04
C GLU A 117 -15.53 -2.85 1.22
N VAL A 118 -14.74 -1.81 1.51
CA VAL A 118 -14.87 -0.52 0.82
C VAL A 118 -14.32 -0.61 -0.61
N PHE A 119 -13.23 -1.35 -0.84
CA PHE A 119 -12.73 -1.58 -2.20
C PHE A 119 -13.82 -2.18 -3.10
N ARG A 120 -14.49 -3.24 -2.64
CA ARG A 120 -15.57 -3.88 -3.42
C ARG A 120 -16.78 -2.97 -3.61
N ALA A 121 -17.10 -2.12 -2.64
CA ALA A 121 -18.16 -1.11 -2.79
C ALA A 121 -17.81 -0.11 -3.90
N LEU A 122 -16.59 0.43 -3.92
CA LEU A 122 -16.12 1.34 -4.97
C LEU A 122 -16.05 0.65 -6.34
N SER A 123 -15.55 -0.58 -6.36
CA SER A 123 -15.45 -1.38 -7.58
C SER A 123 -16.82 -1.73 -8.15
N PHE A 124 -17.84 -1.91 -7.30
CA PHE A 124 -19.20 -2.17 -7.76
C PHE A 124 -19.75 -1.02 -8.61
N ASP A 125 -19.45 0.22 -8.26
CA ASP A 125 -19.87 1.39 -9.06
C ASP A 125 -19.19 1.44 -10.45
N GLU A 126 -18.03 0.80 -10.60
CA GLU A 126 -17.27 0.78 -11.85
C GLU A 126 -17.57 -0.42 -12.74
N ILE A 127 -17.65 -1.63 -12.15
CA ILE A 127 -17.75 -2.90 -12.87
C ILE A 127 -18.99 -3.73 -12.48
N GLY A 128 -19.85 -3.22 -11.60
CA GLY A 128 -21.05 -3.91 -11.17
C GLY A 128 -20.76 -5.22 -10.43
N SER A 129 -21.60 -6.24 -10.67
CA SER A 129 -21.51 -7.52 -9.97
C SER A 129 -20.20 -8.29 -10.16
N SER A 130 -19.40 -7.95 -11.16
CA SER A 130 -18.10 -8.59 -11.37
C SER A 130 -17.14 -8.38 -10.20
N THR A 131 -17.37 -7.36 -9.36
CA THR A 131 -16.60 -7.12 -8.13
C THR A 131 -16.67 -8.28 -7.14
N VAL A 132 -17.71 -9.12 -7.21
CA VAL A 132 -17.85 -10.33 -6.37
C VAL A 132 -16.67 -11.30 -6.55
N GLN A 133 -16.04 -11.27 -7.71
CA GLN A 133 -14.86 -12.10 -7.99
C GLN A 133 -13.54 -11.49 -7.49
N SER A 134 -13.57 -10.32 -6.90
CA SER A 134 -12.39 -9.70 -6.30
C SER A 134 -12.24 -10.12 -4.84
N ARG A 135 -11.14 -10.81 -4.54
CA ARG A 135 -10.79 -11.19 -3.17
C ARG A 135 -9.73 -10.25 -2.57
N ALA A 136 -9.89 -8.94 -2.83
CA ALA A 136 -9.05 -7.92 -2.23
C ALA A 136 -9.05 -8.03 -0.70
N ILE A 137 -7.87 -7.97 -0.11
CA ILE A 137 -7.65 -8.16 1.33
C ILE A 137 -6.49 -7.30 1.80
N ALA A 138 -6.52 -6.87 3.04
CA ALA A 138 -5.41 -6.15 3.67
C ALA A 138 -5.23 -6.57 5.13
N GLY A 139 -4.03 -6.36 5.64
CA GLY A 139 -3.70 -6.65 7.02
C GLY A 139 -2.42 -5.95 7.48
N LEU A 140 -2.18 -6.01 8.78
CA LEU A 140 -0.94 -5.61 9.41
C LEU A 140 -0.14 -6.86 9.78
N ALA A 141 1.13 -6.84 9.46
CA ALA A 141 2.10 -7.84 9.89
C ALA A 141 3.37 -7.14 10.37
N ASN A 142 3.77 -7.34 11.63
CA ASN A 142 4.92 -6.65 12.23
C ASN A 142 4.88 -5.12 12.03
N ARG A 143 3.71 -4.51 12.11
CA ARG A 143 3.43 -3.09 11.83
C ARG A 143 3.65 -2.67 10.36
N THR A 144 3.81 -3.59 9.44
CA THR A 144 3.79 -3.32 8.00
C THR A 144 2.36 -3.51 7.49
N ALA A 145 1.80 -2.50 6.84
CA ALA A 145 0.49 -2.63 6.20
C ALA A 145 0.65 -3.29 4.83
N ILE A 146 -0.14 -4.32 4.57
CA ILE A 146 -0.12 -5.06 3.31
C ILE A 146 -1.50 -4.95 2.67
N PHE A 147 -1.57 -4.34 1.49
CA PHE A 147 -2.79 -4.16 0.72
C PHE A 147 -2.73 -5.02 -0.54
N CYS A 148 -3.65 -5.97 -0.68
CA CYS A 148 -3.72 -6.86 -1.84
C CYS A 148 -4.93 -6.51 -2.70
N MET A 149 -4.69 -6.22 -3.96
CA MET A 149 -5.69 -5.78 -4.93
C MET A 149 -5.60 -6.57 -6.23
N PRO A 150 -6.67 -6.57 -7.05
CA PRO A 150 -6.64 -7.24 -8.34
C PRO A 150 -5.52 -6.75 -9.27
N GLY A 151 -5.16 -7.60 -10.24
CA GLY A 151 -4.03 -7.37 -11.14
C GLY A 151 -4.26 -6.32 -12.21
N SER A 152 -5.48 -5.82 -12.42
CA SER A 152 -5.75 -4.80 -13.42
C SER A 152 -5.30 -3.41 -12.97
N THR A 153 -4.82 -2.58 -13.91
CA THR A 153 -4.43 -1.20 -13.61
C THR A 153 -5.62 -0.37 -13.13
N GLY A 154 -6.82 -0.63 -13.65
CA GLY A 154 -8.06 0.01 -13.17
C GLY A 154 -8.36 -0.28 -11.71
N ALA A 155 -8.21 -1.53 -11.27
CA ALA A 155 -8.38 -1.92 -9.87
C ALA A 155 -7.33 -1.27 -8.96
N CYS A 156 -6.07 -1.20 -9.41
CA CYS A 156 -5.00 -0.50 -8.69
C CYS A 156 -5.31 1.00 -8.53
N ARG A 157 -5.86 1.61 -9.56
CA ARG A 157 -6.29 3.02 -9.53
C ARG A 157 -7.41 3.24 -8.53
N THR A 158 -8.42 2.38 -8.52
CA THR A 158 -9.53 2.44 -7.56
C THR A 158 -9.04 2.27 -6.13
N ALA A 159 -8.19 1.27 -5.86
CA ALA A 159 -7.65 1.02 -4.54
C ALA A 159 -6.77 2.17 -4.04
N TRP A 160 -5.87 2.66 -4.88
CA TRP A 160 -4.95 3.73 -4.50
C TRP A 160 -5.68 5.05 -4.29
N ASN A 161 -6.41 5.53 -5.28
CA ASN A 161 -7.06 6.85 -5.22
C ASN A 161 -8.23 6.89 -4.24
N GLY A 162 -8.96 5.78 -4.10
CA GLY A 162 -10.14 5.71 -3.25
C GLY A 162 -9.87 5.39 -1.77
N LEU A 163 -8.74 4.77 -1.46
CA LEU A 163 -8.48 4.22 -0.11
C LEU A 163 -7.04 4.40 0.36
N ILE A 164 -6.08 3.79 -0.34
CA ILE A 164 -4.72 3.61 0.19
C ILE A 164 -4.01 4.95 0.36
N LYS A 165 -4.15 5.84 -0.61
CA LYS A 165 -3.53 7.16 -0.58
C LYS A 165 -3.85 7.92 0.70
N ASP A 166 -5.13 7.95 1.09
CA ASP A 166 -5.59 8.62 2.32
C ASP A 166 -5.06 7.92 3.57
N GLN A 167 -5.06 6.60 3.59
CA GLN A 167 -4.63 5.81 4.76
C GLN A 167 -3.12 5.85 4.99
N LEU A 168 -2.33 6.22 3.99
CA LEU A 168 -0.89 6.44 4.08
C LEU A 168 -0.52 7.93 4.18
N ASP A 169 -1.50 8.82 4.30
CA ASP A 169 -1.30 10.26 4.49
C ASP A 169 -1.49 10.66 5.95
N GLU A 170 -0.43 11.16 6.58
CA GLU A 170 -0.49 11.61 7.99
C GLU A 170 -1.47 12.78 8.19
N ALA A 171 -1.74 13.57 7.16
CA ALA A 171 -2.68 14.69 7.23
C ALA A 171 -4.14 14.27 7.12
N HIS A 172 -4.42 13.05 6.65
CA HIS A 172 -5.79 12.58 6.47
C HIS A 172 -6.53 12.41 7.82
N ARG A 173 -7.75 12.91 7.90
CA ARG A 173 -8.62 12.89 9.08
C ARG A 173 -9.94 12.17 8.77
N PRO A 174 -10.55 11.47 9.75
CA PRO A 174 -10.21 11.48 11.18
C PRO A 174 -9.07 10.53 11.57
N CYS A 175 -8.71 9.53 10.76
CA CYS A 175 -7.65 8.57 11.06
C CYS A 175 -6.91 8.07 9.82
N ASN A 176 -5.70 7.59 10.03
CA ASN A 176 -4.83 6.97 9.04
C ASN A 176 -3.88 6.00 9.74
N PHE A 177 -3.09 5.22 8.97
CA PHE A 177 -2.19 4.22 9.54
C PHE A 177 -0.78 4.74 9.88
N VAL A 178 -0.42 5.96 9.50
CA VAL A 178 0.98 6.41 9.52
C VAL A 178 1.67 6.22 10.88
N LYS A 179 1.03 6.63 11.97
CA LYS A 179 1.61 6.48 13.33
C LYS A 179 1.82 5.02 13.73
N VAL A 180 0.87 4.14 13.39
CA VAL A 180 0.99 2.70 13.62
C VAL A 180 2.20 2.14 12.85
N LEU A 181 2.33 2.50 11.56
CA LEU A 181 3.39 2.00 10.69
C LEU A 181 4.77 2.49 11.12
N ARG A 182 4.87 3.69 11.66
CA ARG A 182 6.12 4.24 12.23
C ARG A 182 6.42 3.71 13.64
N GLY A 183 5.50 2.99 14.25
CA GLY A 183 5.65 2.50 15.62
C GLY A 183 5.57 3.58 16.68
N GLU A 184 4.81 4.63 16.44
CA GLU A 184 4.61 5.77 17.35
C GLU A 184 3.41 5.59 18.28
N VAL A 185 2.64 4.54 18.08
CA VAL A 185 1.48 4.15 18.91
C VAL A 185 1.40 2.64 19.05
#